data_4da1e9f1b8e280991d63af74008edb3f
#
_entry.id   4da1e9f1b8e280991d63af74008edb3f
#
_cell.length_a   1.000
_cell.length_b   1.000
_cell.length_c   1.000
_cell.angle_alpha   90.00
_cell.angle_beta   90.00
_cell.angle_gamma   90.00
#
_symmetry.space_group_name_H-M   'P 1'
#
loop_
_entity.id
_entity.type
_entity.pdbx_description
1 polymer ?
#
loop_
_entity_poly.entity_id
_entity_poly.type
_entity_poly.pdbx_seq_one_letter_code
_entity_poly.pdbx_strand_id
1 'polypeptide(L)'
;MELMELPPLLSLLLPLHRPRLDYLEELLNSLPLNEAELEIIVGINPLPSTPKVPLRSWLAKWQNGASWQIVEHSRHYGVNDHFYILQKMARGIWLAPVDQDDRWQPDRWQGLQPQLRDLQRQNRPLLLAGNPQLCNSDLEWLADPFTRFSLQPLLNTPLGLRWLRAFAFNPVPGCCCFYNRPLIERLGWPAAQPFTPYYDHQLMLRALISPHCAVEALQAPSVDWRRHEGCVSGSKLALLALLRDRCRLLAALMCPYPRS
;
A
#
# COMPACT_ATOMS: atom_id res chain seq x y z
N MET A 1 33.60 16.43 0.81
CA MET A 1 32.78 15.79 -0.24
C MET A 1 31.86 14.82 0.50
N GLU A 2 30.66 15.29 0.88
CA GLU A 2 29.65 14.42 1.48
C GLU A 2 29.32 13.32 0.48
N LEU A 3 29.52 12.08 0.89
CA LEU A 3 29.03 10.93 0.12
C LEU A 3 27.50 11.10 0.05
N MET A 4 26.97 11.46 -1.10
CA MET A 4 25.52 11.42 -1.32
C MET A 4 25.07 9.98 -1.07
N GLU A 5 24.42 9.75 0.06
CA GLU A 5 23.78 8.46 0.32
C GLU A 5 22.81 8.15 -0.81
N LEU A 6 22.97 7.01 -1.44
CA LEU A 6 22.03 6.55 -2.46
C LEU A 6 20.63 6.41 -1.82
N PRO A 7 19.58 6.81 -2.54
CA PRO A 7 18.23 6.64 -2.01
C PRO A 7 17.94 5.15 -1.78
N PRO A 8 17.17 4.81 -0.74
CA PRO A 8 16.71 3.45 -0.53
C PRO A 8 16.00 2.90 -1.78
N LEU A 9 16.12 1.60 -2.04
CA LEU A 9 15.38 0.98 -3.14
C LEU A 9 13.88 1.03 -2.88
N LEU A 10 13.46 0.76 -1.63
CA LEU A 10 12.06 0.67 -1.26
C LEU A 10 11.79 1.38 0.07
N SER A 11 10.76 2.24 0.11
CA SER A 11 10.18 2.79 1.34
C SER A 11 8.89 2.05 1.66
N LEU A 12 8.82 1.43 2.84
CA LEU A 12 7.62 0.84 3.41
C LEU A 12 6.86 1.91 4.19
N LEU A 13 5.60 2.14 3.83
CA LEU A 13 4.73 3.13 4.46
C LEU A 13 3.79 2.42 5.43
N LEU A 14 4.01 2.57 6.73
CA LEU A 14 3.27 1.87 7.79
C LEU A 14 2.47 2.85 8.65
N PRO A 15 1.20 3.12 8.33
CA PRO A 15 0.31 3.90 9.17
C PRO A 15 -0.24 3.04 10.30
N LEU A 16 -0.10 3.49 11.55
CA LEU A 16 -0.61 2.82 12.73
C LEU A 16 -1.85 3.53 13.29
N HIS A 17 -2.93 2.78 13.39
CA HIS A 17 -4.18 3.22 14.02
C HIS A 17 -4.72 2.14 14.96
N ARG A 18 -4.60 2.34 16.27
CA ARG A 18 -5.03 1.37 17.29
C ARG A 18 -4.54 -0.05 16.99
N PRO A 19 -3.23 -0.24 16.74
CA PRO A 19 -2.72 -1.53 16.30
C PRO A 19 -2.91 -2.60 17.38
N ARG A 20 -3.26 -3.80 16.97
CA ARG A 20 -3.08 -4.99 17.79
C ARG A 20 -1.60 -5.35 17.78
N LEU A 21 -0.98 -5.37 18.96
CA LEU A 21 0.47 -5.57 19.06
C LEU A 21 0.92 -6.95 18.60
N ASP A 22 0.09 -7.97 18.77
CA ASP A 22 0.35 -9.32 18.26
C ASP A 22 0.43 -9.33 16.72
N TYR A 23 -0.52 -8.74 16.02
CA TYR A 23 -0.50 -8.64 14.55
C TYR A 23 0.66 -7.77 14.04
N LEU A 24 0.89 -6.65 14.71
CA LEU A 24 2.02 -5.77 14.37
C LEU A 24 3.37 -6.47 14.57
N GLU A 25 3.50 -7.31 15.61
CA GLU A 25 4.69 -8.12 15.84
C GLU A 25 4.90 -9.15 14.72
N GLU A 26 3.86 -9.84 14.30
CA GLU A 26 3.91 -10.79 13.18
C GLU A 26 4.27 -10.10 11.88
N LEU A 27 3.70 -8.91 11.59
CA LEU A 27 4.09 -8.10 10.45
C LEU A 27 5.58 -7.78 10.50
N LEU A 28 6.06 -7.15 11.59
CA LEU A 28 7.45 -6.68 11.69
C LEU A 28 8.45 -7.83 11.60
N ASN A 29 8.12 -9.00 12.17
CA ASN A 29 8.96 -10.20 12.05
C ASN A 29 8.99 -10.77 10.61
N SER A 30 8.01 -10.45 9.77
CA SER A 30 7.95 -10.87 8.37
C SER A 30 8.66 -9.92 7.40
N LEU A 31 8.95 -8.70 7.84
CA LEU A 31 9.63 -7.70 7.01
C LEU A 31 11.16 -7.91 7.03
N PRO A 32 11.86 -7.63 5.92
CA PRO A 32 13.31 -7.77 5.83
C PRO A 32 14.04 -6.57 6.46
N LEU A 33 13.88 -6.36 7.76
CA LEU A 33 14.33 -5.17 8.48
C LEU A 33 15.85 -5.01 8.58
N ASN A 34 16.62 -6.04 8.22
CA ASN A 34 18.09 -6.00 8.20
C ASN A 34 18.66 -5.45 6.88
N GLU A 35 17.82 -5.15 5.91
CA GLU A 35 18.24 -4.73 4.58
C GLU A 35 18.50 -3.22 4.53
N ALA A 36 19.73 -2.81 4.21
CA ALA A 36 20.13 -1.40 4.12
C ALA A 36 19.43 -0.62 2.99
N GLU A 37 18.88 -1.32 1.99
CA GLU A 37 18.14 -0.72 0.88
C GLU A 37 16.67 -0.42 1.22
N LEU A 38 16.25 -0.73 2.45
CA LEU A 38 14.91 -0.43 2.93
C LEU A 38 14.88 0.82 3.78
N GLU A 39 13.79 1.54 3.63
CA GLU A 39 13.37 2.60 4.53
C GLU A 39 11.97 2.28 5.07
N ILE A 40 11.81 2.39 6.38
CA ILE A 40 10.54 2.14 7.05
C ILE A 40 10.03 3.48 7.60
N ILE A 41 8.86 3.90 7.17
CA ILE A 41 8.24 5.14 7.63
C ILE A 41 6.97 4.80 8.37
N VAL A 42 6.99 5.03 9.68
CA VAL A 42 5.88 4.72 10.57
C VAL A 42 5.17 6.01 10.97
N GLY A 43 3.88 6.08 10.72
CA GLY A 43 3.02 7.12 11.24
C GLY A 43 2.14 6.57 12.38
N ILE A 44 2.13 7.24 13.52
CA ILE A 44 1.34 6.83 14.67
C ILE A 44 0.21 7.83 14.87
N ASN A 45 -1.02 7.40 14.64
CA ASN A 45 -2.21 8.17 15.00
C ASN A 45 -2.38 8.24 16.54
N PRO A 46 -2.95 9.33 17.08
CA PRO A 46 -3.23 9.42 18.51
C PRO A 46 -4.04 8.22 19.00
N LEU A 47 -3.62 7.64 20.10
CA LEU A 47 -4.30 6.53 20.74
C LEU A 47 -5.36 7.06 21.74
N PRO A 48 -6.49 6.37 21.90
CA PRO A 48 -7.56 6.81 22.79
C PRO A 48 -7.18 6.76 24.28
N SER A 49 -6.15 6.01 24.61
CA SER A 49 -5.58 5.91 25.94
C SER A 49 -4.06 5.77 25.87
N THR A 50 -3.36 6.29 26.86
CA THR A 50 -1.90 6.13 26.95
C THR A 50 -1.57 4.65 27.18
N PRO A 51 -0.85 3.99 26.25
CA PRO A 51 -0.44 2.60 26.44
C PRO A 51 0.56 2.48 27.60
N LYS A 52 0.62 1.32 28.25
CA LYS A 52 1.59 1.05 29.33
C LYS A 52 3.04 1.27 28.88
N VAL A 53 3.32 0.92 27.63
CA VAL A 53 4.60 1.21 26.96
C VAL A 53 4.30 2.08 25.75
N PRO A 54 4.95 3.25 25.60
CA PRO A 54 4.80 4.07 24.40
C PRO A 54 5.10 3.24 23.15
N LEU A 55 4.23 3.32 22.15
CA LEU A 55 4.37 2.52 20.93
C LEU A 55 5.69 2.76 20.21
N ARG A 56 6.19 4.00 20.25
CA ARG A 56 7.53 4.35 19.74
C ARG A 56 8.65 3.55 20.42
N SER A 57 8.61 3.44 21.76
CA SER A 57 9.59 2.64 22.51
C SER A 57 9.44 1.15 22.24
N TRP A 58 8.20 0.68 22.02
CA TRP A 58 7.95 -0.70 21.65
C TRP A 58 8.53 -1.04 20.28
N LEU A 59 8.43 -0.12 19.29
CA LEU A 59 9.00 -0.29 17.95
C LEU A 59 10.53 -0.29 17.93
N ALA A 60 11.20 0.29 18.92
CA ALA A 60 12.66 0.42 18.94
C ALA A 60 13.40 -0.92 18.83
N LYS A 61 12.80 -2.01 19.29
CA LYS A 61 13.40 -3.37 19.23
C LYS A 61 13.57 -3.92 17.81
N TRP A 62 12.87 -3.36 16.81
CA TRP A 62 12.98 -3.77 15.39
C TRP A 62 13.81 -2.82 14.53
N GLN A 63 14.35 -1.76 15.09
CA GLN A 63 15.14 -0.78 14.32
C GLN A 63 16.55 -1.31 14.03
N ASN A 64 16.63 -2.32 13.16
CA ASN A 64 17.87 -2.96 12.75
C ASN A 64 18.10 -2.77 11.25
N GLY A 65 19.32 -2.47 10.81
CA GLY A 65 19.74 -2.45 9.41
C GLY A 65 19.04 -1.41 8.51
N ALA A 66 17.73 -1.52 8.33
CA ALA A 66 16.93 -0.56 7.56
C ALA A 66 16.91 0.85 8.19
N SER A 67 16.73 1.88 7.36
CA SER A 67 16.50 3.25 7.83
C SER A 67 15.08 3.41 8.37
N TRP A 68 14.91 4.03 9.55
CA TRP A 68 13.61 4.22 10.18
C TRP A 68 13.28 5.69 10.39
N GLN A 69 12.05 6.07 10.04
CA GLN A 69 11.45 7.34 10.40
C GLN A 69 10.13 7.07 11.13
N ILE A 70 10.00 7.58 12.36
CA ILE A 70 8.76 7.42 13.15
C ILE A 70 8.22 8.80 13.47
N VAL A 71 6.98 9.06 13.06
CA VAL A 71 6.24 10.28 13.35
C VAL A 71 5.00 9.99 14.18
N GLU A 72 4.85 10.69 15.30
CA GLU A 72 3.63 10.68 16.12
C GLU A 72 2.79 11.89 15.75
N HIS A 73 1.55 11.64 15.35
CA HIS A 73 0.66 12.70 14.91
C HIS A 73 -0.09 13.32 16.09
N SER A 74 -0.26 14.65 16.05
CA SER A 74 -1.05 15.37 17.05
C SER A 74 -2.56 15.25 16.85
N ARG A 75 -3.00 14.83 15.66
CA ARG A 75 -4.41 14.59 15.31
C ARG A 75 -4.57 13.28 14.54
N HIS A 76 -5.79 12.76 14.55
CA HIS A 76 -6.13 11.58 13.78
C HIS A 76 -6.19 11.88 12.27
N TYR A 77 -5.52 11.03 11.48
CA TYR A 77 -5.60 11.03 10.03
C TYR A 77 -6.34 9.77 9.56
N GLY A 78 -7.24 9.95 8.59
CA GLY A 78 -7.83 8.82 7.87
C GLY A 78 -6.81 8.09 6.99
N VAL A 79 -7.18 6.93 6.48
CA VAL A 79 -6.27 6.04 5.73
C VAL A 79 -5.54 6.77 4.60
N ASN A 80 -6.27 7.49 3.73
CA ASN A 80 -5.69 8.18 2.58
C ASN A 80 -4.69 9.27 3.00
N ASP A 81 -5.08 10.13 3.97
CA ASP A 81 -4.20 11.21 4.45
C ASP A 81 -2.97 10.66 5.14
N HIS A 82 -3.14 9.56 5.88
CA HIS A 82 -2.03 8.95 6.59
C HIS A 82 -0.98 8.46 5.59
N PHE A 83 -1.36 7.67 4.59
CA PHE A 83 -0.45 7.26 3.53
C PHE A 83 0.10 8.43 2.72
N TYR A 84 -0.72 9.47 2.47
CA TYR A 84 -0.25 10.70 1.80
C TYR A 84 0.88 11.39 2.56
N ILE A 85 0.78 11.48 3.89
CA ILE A 85 1.83 12.09 4.72
C ILE A 85 3.10 11.23 4.67
N LEU A 86 2.97 9.91 4.86
CA LEU A 86 4.12 9.02 4.89
C LEU A 86 4.87 8.99 3.54
N GLN A 87 4.15 8.99 2.41
CA GLN A 87 4.80 9.00 1.11
C GLN A 87 5.62 10.28 0.85
N LYS A 88 5.23 11.41 1.45
CA LYS A 88 6.00 12.66 1.34
C LYS A 88 7.31 12.64 2.13
N MET A 89 7.38 11.84 3.17
CA MET A 89 8.60 11.64 3.97
C MET A 89 9.55 10.62 3.33
N ALA A 90 9.02 9.75 2.48
CA ALA A 90 9.74 8.65 1.87
C ALA A 90 10.82 9.13 0.89
N ARG A 91 12.00 8.50 0.92
CA ARG A 91 13.13 8.78 0.03
C ARG A 91 13.34 7.68 -1.00
N GLY A 92 12.74 6.51 -0.79
CA GLY A 92 12.90 5.33 -1.63
C GLY A 92 12.47 5.56 -3.08
N ILE A 93 13.09 4.84 -3.99
CA ILE A 93 12.76 4.83 -5.42
C ILE A 93 11.37 4.22 -5.65
N TRP A 94 11.06 3.20 -4.87
CA TRP A 94 9.76 2.58 -4.81
C TRP A 94 9.09 2.85 -3.47
N LEU A 95 7.76 2.91 -3.48
CA LEU A 95 6.91 3.08 -2.31
C LEU A 95 5.97 1.87 -2.20
N ALA A 96 5.88 1.29 -1.02
CA ALA A 96 4.94 0.20 -0.73
C ALA A 96 4.12 0.52 0.53
N PRO A 97 2.81 0.68 0.43
CA PRO A 97 1.93 0.67 1.58
C PRO A 97 2.00 -0.67 2.31
N VAL A 98 1.94 -0.62 3.62
CA VAL A 98 1.93 -1.80 4.48
C VAL A 98 0.79 -1.64 5.49
N ASP A 99 -0.12 -2.59 5.53
CA ASP A 99 -1.20 -2.63 6.52
C ASP A 99 -0.69 -3.27 7.82
N GLN A 100 -1.07 -2.70 8.96
CA GLN A 100 -0.53 -3.02 10.29
C GLN A 100 -0.90 -4.43 10.80
N ASP A 101 -1.81 -5.09 10.13
CA ASP A 101 -2.43 -6.37 10.50
C ASP A 101 -2.16 -7.51 9.51
N ASP A 102 -1.40 -7.23 8.46
CA ASP A 102 -1.01 -8.19 7.44
C ASP A 102 0.34 -8.87 7.76
N ARG A 103 0.75 -9.83 6.92
CA ARG A 103 2.07 -10.47 7.00
C ARG A 103 2.67 -10.61 5.59
N TRP A 104 3.94 -10.27 5.43
CA TRP A 104 4.65 -10.56 4.19
C TRP A 104 4.91 -12.06 4.06
N GLN A 105 4.73 -12.59 2.84
CA GLN A 105 5.08 -13.97 2.54
C GLN A 105 6.59 -14.22 2.72
N PRO A 106 7.00 -15.40 3.16
CA PRO A 106 8.41 -15.79 3.19
C PRO A 106 9.05 -15.57 1.83
N ASP A 107 10.33 -15.20 1.83
CA ASP A 107 11.13 -14.98 0.61
C ASP A 107 10.61 -13.90 -0.35
N ARG A 108 9.56 -13.14 0.06
CA ARG A 108 9.01 -12.07 -0.76
C ARG A 108 10.08 -11.06 -1.17
N TRP A 109 10.94 -10.65 -0.24
CA TRP A 109 11.99 -9.67 -0.51
C TRP A 109 13.01 -10.20 -1.52
N GLN A 110 13.44 -11.43 -1.37
CA GLN A 110 14.44 -12.08 -2.26
C GLN A 110 13.93 -12.14 -3.71
N GLY A 111 12.64 -12.40 -3.90
CA GLY A 111 12.03 -12.39 -5.23
C GLY A 111 11.73 -10.99 -5.77
N LEU A 112 11.40 -10.05 -4.89
CA LEU A 112 10.99 -8.69 -5.25
C LEU A 112 12.17 -7.77 -5.57
N GLN A 113 13.22 -7.79 -4.76
CA GLN A 113 14.36 -6.88 -4.86
C GLN A 113 15.00 -6.85 -6.27
N PRO A 114 15.32 -7.99 -6.91
CA PRO A 114 15.87 -7.99 -8.26
C PRO A 114 14.91 -7.38 -9.29
N GLN A 115 13.60 -7.66 -9.16
CA GLN A 115 12.58 -7.11 -10.06
C GLN A 115 12.48 -5.59 -9.94
N LEU A 116 12.49 -5.04 -8.71
CA LEU A 116 12.46 -3.60 -8.49
C LEU A 116 13.69 -2.91 -9.10
N ARG A 117 14.88 -3.51 -8.97
CA ARG A 117 16.13 -3.00 -9.57
C ARG A 117 16.09 -3.00 -11.09
N ASP A 118 15.57 -4.05 -11.70
CA ASP A 118 15.47 -4.13 -13.16
C ASP A 118 14.43 -3.18 -13.73
N LEU A 119 13.27 -3.08 -13.09
CA LEU A 119 12.20 -2.17 -13.50
C LEU A 119 12.57 -0.68 -13.28
N GLN A 120 13.35 -0.38 -12.24
CA GLN A 120 13.88 0.96 -12.01
C GLN A 120 14.70 1.49 -13.19
N ARG A 121 15.50 0.63 -13.84
CA ARG A 121 16.33 1.01 -14.99
C ARG A 121 15.53 1.49 -16.18
N GLN A 122 14.25 1.12 -16.28
CA GLN A 122 13.35 1.53 -17.37
C GLN A 122 12.89 2.98 -17.24
N ASN A 123 13.04 3.59 -16.08
CA ASN A 123 12.69 4.99 -15.76
C ASN A 123 11.32 5.45 -16.30
N ARG A 124 10.32 4.57 -16.27
CA ARG A 124 8.95 4.84 -16.69
C ARG A 124 7.98 4.82 -15.51
N PRO A 125 6.88 5.59 -15.55
CA PRO A 125 5.83 5.50 -14.53
C PRO A 125 5.23 4.09 -14.45
N LEU A 126 5.37 3.43 -13.30
CA LEU A 126 5.00 2.03 -13.14
C LEU A 126 4.32 1.77 -11.80
N LEU A 127 3.18 1.09 -11.86
CA LEU A 127 2.50 0.42 -10.76
C LEU A 127 2.74 -1.08 -10.90
N LEU A 128 3.41 -1.68 -9.93
CA LEU A 128 3.62 -3.11 -9.84
C LEU A 128 2.72 -3.64 -8.72
N ALA A 129 1.99 -4.73 -8.95
CA ALA A 129 1.07 -5.26 -7.95
C ALA A 129 1.09 -6.78 -7.91
N GLY A 130 1.07 -7.31 -6.69
CA GLY A 130 0.96 -8.74 -6.42
C GLY A 130 -0.46 -9.13 -6.01
N ASN A 131 -0.72 -10.43 -5.97
CA ASN A 131 -1.96 -10.96 -5.44
C ASN A 131 -1.86 -11.15 -3.93
N PRO A 132 -2.88 -10.79 -3.14
CA PRO A 132 -2.94 -11.17 -1.74
C PRO A 132 -3.27 -12.65 -1.59
N GLN A 133 -2.75 -13.28 -0.56
CA GLN A 133 -3.28 -14.54 -0.03
C GLN A 133 -4.26 -14.21 1.09
N LEU A 134 -5.53 -14.50 0.89
CA LEU A 134 -6.55 -14.24 1.89
C LEU A 134 -6.41 -15.23 3.05
N CYS A 135 -6.39 -14.73 4.30
CA CYS A 135 -6.33 -15.56 5.50
C CYS A 135 -7.27 -15.04 6.62
N ASN A 136 -7.57 -15.89 7.59
CA ASN A 136 -8.30 -15.53 8.79
C ASN A 136 -7.39 -14.85 9.84
N SER A 137 -7.93 -14.60 11.05
CA SER A 137 -7.18 -14.03 12.18
C SER A 137 -5.92 -14.82 12.56
N ASP A 138 -5.95 -16.13 12.36
CA ASP A 138 -4.90 -17.08 12.77
C ASP A 138 -3.92 -17.40 11.61
N LEU A 139 -4.00 -16.64 10.51
CA LEU A 139 -3.21 -16.82 9.28
C LEU A 139 -3.49 -18.14 8.54
N GLU A 140 -4.61 -18.78 8.80
CA GLU A 140 -5.05 -19.91 7.99
C GLU A 140 -5.62 -19.41 6.66
N TRP A 141 -5.18 -19.98 5.56
CA TRP A 141 -5.57 -19.56 4.23
C TRP A 141 -7.05 -19.83 3.97
N LEU A 142 -7.72 -18.81 3.48
CA LEU A 142 -9.12 -18.90 3.07
C LEU A 142 -9.17 -19.05 1.55
N ALA A 143 -10.12 -19.88 1.08
CA ALA A 143 -10.43 -19.92 -0.34
C ALA A 143 -10.97 -18.52 -0.77
N ASP A 144 -10.37 -17.90 -1.79
CA ASP A 144 -10.95 -16.71 -2.40
C ASP A 144 -12.06 -17.15 -3.37
N PRO A 145 -13.34 -16.99 -2.99
CA PRO A 145 -14.44 -17.44 -3.83
C PRO A 145 -14.59 -16.63 -5.12
N PHE A 146 -13.88 -15.51 -5.28
CA PHE A 146 -14.16 -14.58 -6.35
C PHE A 146 -13.02 -14.32 -7.33
N THR A 147 -11.81 -14.78 -7.07
CA THR A 147 -10.61 -14.48 -7.89
C THR A 147 -10.48 -12.98 -8.28
N ARG A 148 -11.23 -12.10 -7.61
CA ARG A 148 -11.33 -10.66 -7.94
C ARG A 148 -10.02 -9.90 -7.70
N PHE A 149 -9.16 -10.44 -6.86
CA PHE A 149 -7.85 -9.88 -6.54
C PHE A 149 -6.74 -10.44 -7.43
N SER A 150 -7.08 -10.90 -8.64
CA SER A 150 -6.10 -11.36 -9.60
C SER A 150 -5.88 -10.32 -10.69
N LEU A 151 -4.72 -9.67 -10.66
CA LEU A 151 -4.40 -8.60 -11.61
C LEU A 151 -4.12 -9.16 -13.03
N GLN A 152 -3.44 -10.30 -13.14
CA GLN A 152 -3.05 -10.85 -14.46
C GLN A 152 -4.24 -11.10 -15.40
N PRO A 153 -5.35 -11.75 -15.00
CA PRO A 153 -6.53 -11.87 -15.85
C PRO A 153 -7.15 -10.53 -16.24
N LEU A 154 -7.07 -9.52 -15.34
CA LEU A 154 -7.53 -8.17 -15.66
C LEU A 154 -6.67 -7.56 -16.77
N LEU A 155 -5.35 -7.65 -16.67
CA LEU A 155 -4.41 -7.09 -17.65
C LEU A 155 -4.52 -7.74 -19.02
N ASN A 156 -5.00 -8.98 -19.11
CA ASN A 156 -5.24 -9.70 -20.35
C ASN A 156 -6.56 -9.30 -21.06
N THR A 157 -7.37 -8.43 -20.45
CA THR A 157 -8.61 -7.96 -21.08
C THR A 157 -8.38 -6.70 -21.93
N PRO A 158 -9.23 -6.42 -22.97
CA PRO A 158 -9.17 -5.16 -23.70
C PRO A 158 -9.28 -3.94 -22.79
N LEU A 159 -8.59 -2.85 -23.13
CA LEU A 159 -8.39 -1.68 -22.25
C LEU A 159 -9.71 -1.11 -21.68
N GLY A 160 -10.74 -0.93 -22.51
CA GLY A 160 -12.03 -0.41 -22.06
C GLY A 160 -12.73 -1.33 -21.05
N LEU A 161 -12.71 -2.63 -21.28
CA LEU A 161 -13.29 -3.62 -20.36
C LEU A 161 -12.45 -3.77 -19.09
N ARG A 162 -11.12 -3.67 -19.21
CA ARG A 162 -10.18 -3.66 -18.09
C ARG A 162 -10.50 -2.52 -17.14
N TRP A 163 -10.66 -1.32 -17.68
CA TRP A 163 -11.00 -0.15 -16.88
C TRP A 163 -12.36 -0.29 -16.19
N LEU A 164 -13.40 -0.75 -16.91
CA LEU A 164 -14.74 -0.98 -16.35
C LEU A 164 -14.71 -1.99 -15.19
N ARG A 165 -13.97 -3.09 -15.35
CA ARG A 165 -13.80 -4.08 -14.27
C ARG A 165 -13.08 -3.50 -13.07
N ALA A 166 -11.97 -2.79 -13.31
CA ALA A 166 -11.21 -2.13 -12.24
C ALA A 166 -12.03 -1.02 -11.56
N PHE A 167 -12.89 -0.33 -12.30
CA PHE A 167 -13.81 0.66 -11.75
C PHE A 167 -14.88 0.02 -10.86
N ALA A 168 -15.46 -1.09 -11.30
CA ALA A 168 -16.47 -1.83 -10.53
C ALA A 168 -15.90 -2.39 -9.22
N PHE A 169 -14.68 -2.92 -9.26
CA PHE A 169 -14.03 -3.55 -8.12
C PHE A 169 -12.55 -3.20 -8.09
N ASN A 170 -12.03 -2.79 -6.91
CA ASN A 170 -10.59 -2.63 -6.76
C ASN A 170 -9.90 -4.00 -6.99
N PRO A 171 -9.04 -4.13 -8.03
CA PRO A 171 -8.48 -5.44 -8.38
C PRO A 171 -7.42 -5.92 -7.41
N VAL A 172 -6.75 -5.01 -6.69
CA VAL A 172 -5.66 -5.34 -5.78
C VAL A 172 -5.66 -4.39 -4.59
N PRO A 173 -5.57 -4.89 -3.34
CA PRO A 173 -5.44 -4.03 -2.17
C PRO A 173 -4.09 -3.32 -2.13
N GLY A 174 -4.05 -2.14 -1.49
CA GLY A 174 -2.87 -1.27 -1.43
C GLY A 174 -1.61 -1.95 -0.90
N CYS A 175 -1.74 -2.81 0.12
CA CYS A 175 -0.62 -3.56 0.71
C CYS A 175 0.09 -4.53 -0.25
N CYS A 176 -0.52 -4.80 -1.41
CA CYS A 176 0.09 -5.60 -2.48
C CYS A 176 0.68 -4.76 -3.62
N CYS A 177 0.63 -3.42 -3.52
CA CYS A 177 1.05 -2.50 -4.58
C CYS A 177 2.41 -1.89 -4.29
N PHE A 178 3.16 -1.63 -5.37
CA PHE A 178 4.41 -0.89 -5.38
C PHE A 178 4.31 0.23 -6.41
N TYR A 179 4.63 1.43 -6.01
CA TYR A 179 4.53 2.64 -6.82
C TYR A 179 5.92 3.24 -6.98
N ASN A 180 6.42 3.38 -8.20
CA ASN A 180 7.69 4.06 -8.37
C ASN A 180 7.54 5.59 -8.35
N ARG A 181 8.64 6.31 -8.11
CA ARG A 181 8.64 7.78 -8.07
C ARG A 181 8.08 8.41 -9.33
N PRO A 182 8.49 8.00 -10.55
CA PRO A 182 7.93 8.55 -11.78
C PRO A 182 6.40 8.43 -11.87
N LEU A 183 5.80 7.36 -11.33
CA LEU A 183 4.34 7.21 -11.29
C LEU A 183 3.70 8.27 -10.38
N ILE A 184 4.25 8.44 -9.17
CA ILE A 184 3.71 9.38 -8.18
C ILE A 184 3.87 10.83 -8.66
N GLU A 185 5.00 11.16 -9.26
CA GLU A 185 5.23 12.48 -9.88
C GLU A 185 4.24 12.74 -11.02
N ARG A 186 3.90 11.73 -11.80
CA ARG A 186 2.98 11.86 -12.93
C ARG A 186 1.52 11.94 -12.52
N LEU A 187 1.07 11.07 -11.62
CA LEU A 187 -0.33 10.95 -11.26
C LEU A 187 -0.71 11.76 -10.02
N GLY A 188 0.27 12.13 -9.18
CA GLY A 188 0.06 12.59 -7.83
C GLY A 188 -0.41 11.45 -6.90
N TRP A 189 -0.20 11.61 -5.61
CA TRP A 189 -0.80 10.73 -4.61
C TRP A 189 -2.15 11.30 -4.16
N PRO A 190 -3.21 10.48 -4.09
CA PRO A 190 -4.52 10.97 -3.64
C PRO A 190 -4.46 11.47 -2.20
N ALA A 191 -4.57 12.77 -2.01
CA ALA A 191 -4.86 13.33 -0.69
C ALA A 191 -6.33 13.10 -0.35
N ALA A 192 -6.66 12.93 0.92
CA ALA A 192 -8.03 12.82 1.32
C ALA A 192 -8.75 14.16 1.08
N GLN A 193 -9.76 14.08 0.26
CA GLN A 193 -10.83 15.06 0.27
C GLN A 193 -12.03 14.45 1.00
N PRO A 194 -12.92 15.24 1.61
CA PRO A 194 -14.14 14.68 2.17
C PRO A 194 -14.78 13.75 1.15
N PHE A 195 -14.93 12.46 1.52
CA PHE A 195 -15.56 11.44 0.67
C PHE A 195 -14.71 10.79 -0.43
N THR A 196 -13.40 10.91 -0.42
CA THR A 196 -12.53 10.26 -1.41
C THR A 196 -12.47 8.74 -1.17
N PRO A 197 -12.65 7.91 -2.21
CA PRO A 197 -12.40 6.47 -2.14
C PRO A 197 -10.92 6.17 -1.81
N TYR A 198 -10.64 4.93 -1.47
CA TYR A 198 -9.30 4.49 -1.12
C TYR A 198 -8.26 4.87 -2.18
N TYR A 199 -7.08 5.30 -1.73
CA TYR A 199 -5.98 5.78 -2.56
C TYR A 199 -5.50 4.74 -3.59
N ASP A 200 -5.46 3.47 -3.20
CA ASP A 200 -5.02 2.35 -4.02
C ASP A 200 -5.92 2.15 -5.25
N HIS A 201 -7.24 2.20 -5.06
CA HIS A 201 -8.20 2.11 -6.14
C HIS A 201 -8.07 3.29 -7.12
N GLN A 202 -7.87 4.50 -6.60
CA GLN A 202 -7.68 5.69 -7.43
C GLN A 202 -6.38 5.64 -8.23
N LEU A 203 -5.26 5.25 -7.60
CA LEU A 203 -3.96 5.11 -8.28
C LEU A 203 -4.03 4.04 -9.37
N MET A 204 -4.65 2.89 -9.08
CA MET A 204 -4.84 1.81 -10.05
C MET A 204 -5.61 2.31 -11.28
N LEU A 205 -6.77 2.94 -11.08
CA LEU A 205 -7.58 3.43 -12.20
C LEU A 205 -6.86 4.51 -13.01
N ARG A 206 -6.19 5.45 -12.36
CA ARG A 206 -5.40 6.48 -13.06
C ARG A 206 -4.24 5.89 -13.86
N ALA A 207 -3.55 4.90 -13.30
CA ALA A 207 -2.48 4.20 -14.01
C ALA A 207 -3.03 3.46 -15.25
N LEU A 208 -4.18 2.79 -15.12
CA LEU A 208 -4.81 2.04 -16.22
C LEU A 208 -5.30 2.92 -17.38
N ILE A 209 -5.72 4.16 -17.11
CA ILE A 209 -6.19 5.08 -18.17
C ILE A 209 -5.07 5.96 -18.74
N SER A 210 -3.96 6.09 -18.06
CA SER A 210 -2.84 6.92 -18.52
C SER A 210 -2.03 6.20 -19.60
N PRO A 211 -1.88 6.77 -20.80
CA PRO A 211 -1.09 6.14 -21.86
C PRO A 211 0.41 6.10 -21.57
N HIS A 212 0.85 6.84 -20.55
CA HIS A 212 2.26 6.94 -20.15
C HIS A 212 2.61 6.14 -18.90
N CYS A 213 1.64 5.43 -18.32
CA CYS A 213 1.85 4.61 -17.15
C CYS A 213 1.70 3.13 -17.51
N ALA A 214 2.52 2.31 -16.89
CA ALA A 214 2.37 0.87 -16.98
C ALA A 214 1.79 0.31 -15.67
N VAL A 215 1.04 -0.77 -15.79
CA VAL A 215 0.59 -1.60 -14.68
C VAL A 215 1.05 -3.02 -14.95
N GLU A 216 1.84 -3.57 -14.05
CA GLU A 216 2.40 -4.93 -14.17
C GLU A 216 2.03 -5.79 -12.97
N ALA A 217 1.88 -7.08 -13.21
CA ALA A 217 1.55 -8.04 -12.16
C ALA A 217 2.81 -8.79 -11.69
N LEU A 218 2.96 -8.88 -10.37
CA LEU A 218 3.85 -9.85 -9.74
C LEU A 218 3.27 -11.25 -9.89
N GLN A 219 4.12 -12.22 -10.14
CA GLN A 219 3.67 -13.60 -10.41
C GLN A 219 3.29 -14.38 -9.15
N ALA A 220 3.94 -14.08 -8.01
CA ALA A 220 3.72 -14.78 -6.75
C ALA A 220 2.81 -13.99 -5.79
N PRO A 221 2.08 -14.68 -4.89
CA PRO A 221 1.44 -14.03 -3.75
C PRO A 221 2.46 -13.24 -2.95
N SER A 222 2.03 -12.08 -2.45
CA SER A 222 2.96 -11.15 -1.85
C SER A 222 2.69 -10.86 -0.38
N VAL A 223 1.45 -11.03 0.05
CA VAL A 223 0.96 -10.70 1.41
C VAL A 223 -0.07 -11.73 1.84
N ASP A 224 0.01 -12.18 3.09
CA ASP A 224 -1.10 -12.79 3.81
C ASP A 224 -2.02 -11.66 4.26
N TRP A 225 -3.09 -11.45 3.51
CA TRP A 225 -4.08 -10.41 3.77
C TRP A 225 -5.09 -10.89 4.80
N ARG A 226 -4.95 -10.40 6.02
CA ARG A 226 -5.72 -10.87 7.17
C ARG A 226 -7.14 -10.33 7.19
N ARG A 227 -8.08 -11.21 7.54
CA ARG A 227 -9.51 -10.88 7.73
C ARG A 227 -9.89 -11.13 9.19
N HIS A 228 -10.27 -10.08 9.88
CA HIS A 228 -10.73 -10.10 11.27
C HIS A 228 -11.86 -9.08 11.48
N GLU A 229 -12.52 -9.07 12.62
CA GLU A 229 -13.67 -8.17 12.94
C GLU A 229 -13.28 -6.70 12.97
N GLY A 230 -12.20 -6.22 12.79
CA GLY A 230 -11.80 -4.80 12.74
C GLY A 230 -11.41 -4.32 11.35
N CYS A 231 -11.45 -5.18 10.34
CA CYS A 231 -11.00 -4.81 8.99
C CYS A 231 -11.85 -3.70 8.37
N VAL A 232 -11.20 -2.66 7.89
CA VAL A 232 -11.85 -1.56 7.15
C VAL A 232 -12.39 -2.04 5.79
N SER A 233 -11.72 -3.00 5.17
CA SER A 233 -12.07 -3.58 3.88
C SER A 233 -12.89 -4.87 4.06
N GLY A 234 -14.02 -5.00 3.35
CA GLY A 234 -14.78 -6.26 3.26
C GLY A 234 -16.14 -6.32 3.93
N SER A 235 -16.66 -5.23 4.48
CA SER A 235 -18.09 -5.16 4.77
C SER A 235 -18.88 -5.26 3.47
N LYS A 236 -19.93 -6.10 3.46
CA LYS A 236 -20.89 -6.14 2.35
C LYS A 236 -21.59 -4.77 2.31
N LEU A 237 -21.12 -3.89 1.45
CA LEU A 237 -21.79 -2.61 1.22
C LEU A 237 -23.17 -2.87 0.61
N ALA A 238 -24.20 -2.21 1.12
CA ALA A 238 -25.48 -2.13 0.47
C ALA A 238 -25.30 -1.53 -0.94
N LEU A 239 -26.11 -1.97 -1.93
CA LEU A 239 -26.00 -1.51 -3.32
C LEU A 239 -25.95 0.01 -3.45
N LEU A 240 -26.75 0.74 -2.68
CA LEU A 240 -26.75 2.21 -2.67
C LEU A 240 -25.42 2.81 -2.17
N ALA A 241 -24.80 2.18 -1.18
CA ALA A 241 -23.48 2.61 -0.70
C ALA A 241 -22.41 2.38 -1.76
N LEU A 242 -22.45 1.25 -2.45
CA LEU A 242 -21.54 0.94 -3.55
C LEU A 242 -21.70 1.95 -4.71
N LEU A 243 -22.92 2.26 -5.13
CA LEU A 243 -23.18 3.25 -6.18
C LEU A 243 -22.67 4.65 -5.77
N ARG A 244 -22.93 5.06 -4.54
CA ARG A 244 -22.42 6.33 -4.01
C ARG A 244 -20.89 6.38 -4.03
N ASP A 245 -20.23 5.30 -3.66
CA ASP A 245 -18.76 5.23 -3.70
C ASP A 245 -18.21 5.28 -5.13
N ARG A 246 -18.92 4.70 -6.11
CA ARG A 246 -18.53 4.79 -7.52
C ARG A 246 -18.72 6.19 -8.10
N CYS A 247 -19.79 6.90 -7.73
CA CYS A 247 -19.95 8.31 -8.10
C CYS A 247 -18.82 9.19 -7.54
N ARG A 248 -18.44 8.96 -6.28
CA ARG A 248 -17.31 9.66 -5.64
C ARG A 248 -15.98 9.36 -6.33
N LEU A 249 -15.76 8.10 -6.69
CA LEU A 249 -14.58 7.66 -7.41
C LEU A 249 -14.48 8.36 -8.78
N LEU A 250 -15.58 8.45 -9.53
CA LEU A 250 -15.62 9.22 -10.79
C LEU A 250 -15.27 10.69 -10.56
N ALA A 251 -15.87 11.34 -9.58
CA ALA A 251 -15.57 12.73 -9.24
C ALA A 251 -14.08 12.92 -8.89
N ALA A 252 -13.51 12.02 -8.09
CA ALA A 252 -12.09 12.04 -7.73
C ALA A 252 -11.16 11.86 -8.93
N LEU A 253 -11.54 11.02 -9.91
CA LEU A 253 -10.74 10.80 -11.12
C LEU A 253 -10.77 12.02 -12.05
N MET A 254 -11.83 12.81 -12.03
CA MET A 254 -11.95 14.07 -12.81
C MET A 254 -11.19 15.23 -12.21
N CYS A 255 -10.89 15.21 -10.92
CA CYS A 255 -10.12 16.26 -10.25
C CYS A 255 -8.61 16.02 -10.43
N PRO A 256 -7.85 17.00 -10.92
CA PRO A 256 -6.40 16.91 -10.92
C PRO A 256 -5.89 16.93 -9.47
N TYR A 257 -4.97 16.01 -9.14
CA TYR A 257 -4.26 16.11 -7.86
C TYR A 257 -3.25 17.24 -7.90
N PRO A 258 -3.03 17.93 -6.79
CA PRO A 258 -1.91 18.83 -6.71
C PRO A 258 -0.63 18.04 -6.99
N ARG A 259 0.08 18.44 -8.04
CA ARG A 259 1.43 17.94 -8.31
C ARG A 259 2.31 18.37 -7.14
N SER A 260 3.00 17.43 -6.55
CA SER A 260 3.94 17.65 -5.42
C SER A 260 5.12 18.50 -5.83
#